data_d5a58623b6f92c066930b4a9d1983a73
#
_entry.id   d5a58623b6f92c066930b4a9d1983a73
#
_cell.length_a   1.000
_cell.length_b   1.000
_cell.length_c   1.000
_cell.angle_alpha   90.00
_cell.angle_beta   90.00
_cell.angle_gamma   90.00
#
_symmetry.space_group_name_H-M   'P 1'
#
loop_
_entity.id
_entity.type
_entity.pdbx_description
1 polymer ?
#
loop_
_entity_poly.entity_id
_entity_poly.type
_entity_poly.pdbx_seq_one_letter_code
_entity_poly.pdbx_strand_id
1 'polypeptide(L)'
;MFNIKTIAEYTKTFKNEKLHSEIIKNHMKIEAWFRNQWVKYPAPFYSSIDIRNSGYKIAPVDTNLFPAGFNNLDKDLEFLYISAAQHAFERLSPDLTKILIITENHTRNKFYQSSVDALCNILSKSGYEIEVTTLHNMDTDEEINPALSHDGDILKYNNFVPDAILLNNDLSAGVPSILNNGYINHESISNILEKLLTMSL
;
A
#
# COMPACT_ATOMS: atom_id res chain seq x y z
N MET A 1 -39.96 -9.81 26.13
CA MET A 1 -38.71 -9.22 26.66
C MET A 1 -37.56 -9.68 25.76
N PHE A 2 -37.10 -8.86 24.84
CA PHE A 2 -36.00 -9.24 23.95
C PHE A 2 -34.71 -9.29 24.78
N ASN A 3 -34.12 -10.46 24.87
CA ASN A 3 -32.83 -10.63 25.52
C ASN A 3 -31.73 -10.05 24.61
N ILE A 4 -31.31 -8.84 24.88
CA ILE A 4 -30.23 -8.18 24.15
C ILE A 4 -28.93 -8.84 24.61
N LYS A 5 -28.44 -9.79 23.83
CA LYS A 5 -27.09 -10.32 24.02
C LYS A 5 -26.09 -9.19 23.90
N THR A 6 -25.13 -9.16 24.81
CA THR A 6 -24.04 -8.18 24.75
C THR A 6 -23.21 -8.38 23.48
N ILE A 7 -22.55 -7.30 22.98
CA ILE A 7 -21.65 -7.37 21.80
C ILE A 7 -20.61 -8.48 21.97
N ALA A 8 -20.13 -8.71 23.20
CA ALA A 8 -19.19 -9.77 23.53
C ALA A 8 -19.81 -11.18 23.38
N GLU A 9 -21.09 -11.35 23.62
CA GLU A 9 -21.78 -12.65 23.39
C GLU A 9 -22.05 -12.88 21.91
N TYR A 10 -22.34 -11.82 21.13
CA TYR A 10 -22.43 -11.90 19.68
C TYR A 10 -21.08 -12.22 19.03
N THR A 11 -19.99 -11.62 19.46
CA THR A 11 -18.63 -11.92 18.96
C THR A 11 -18.16 -13.34 19.32
N LYS A 12 -18.61 -13.90 20.44
CA LYS A 12 -18.37 -15.31 20.80
C LYS A 12 -19.20 -16.29 19.97
N THR A 13 -20.42 -15.89 19.57
CA THR A 13 -21.36 -16.75 18.84
C THR A 13 -21.10 -16.72 17.32
N PHE A 14 -20.59 -15.62 16.81
CA PHE A 14 -20.04 -15.50 15.46
C PHE A 14 -18.52 -15.73 15.51
N LYS A 15 -18.14 -16.92 15.87
CA LYS A 15 -16.83 -17.39 15.46
C LYS A 15 -16.76 -17.16 13.96
N ASN A 16 -15.65 -16.61 13.48
CA ASN A 16 -15.35 -16.35 12.07
C ASN A 16 -15.52 -17.58 11.15
N GLU A 17 -15.72 -18.75 11.72
CA GLU A 17 -15.90 -20.04 11.04
C GLU A 17 -17.05 -20.06 10.03
N LYS A 18 -18.20 -19.47 10.37
CA LYS A 18 -19.34 -19.45 9.43
C LYS A 18 -19.07 -18.49 8.26
N LEU A 19 -18.57 -17.29 8.52
CA LEU A 19 -18.21 -16.35 7.48
C LEU A 19 -17.08 -16.91 6.63
N HIS A 20 -16.06 -17.46 7.25
CA HIS A 20 -14.92 -18.07 6.57
C HIS A 20 -15.39 -19.23 5.66
N SER A 21 -16.25 -20.12 6.17
CA SER A 21 -16.82 -21.20 5.37
C SER A 21 -17.65 -20.71 4.18
N GLU A 22 -18.45 -19.65 4.36
CA GLU A 22 -19.21 -19.04 3.27
C GLU A 22 -18.33 -18.36 2.23
N ILE A 23 -17.24 -17.69 2.65
CA ILE A 23 -16.25 -17.10 1.73
C ILE A 23 -15.58 -18.21 0.91
N ILE A 24 -15.08 -19.26 1.55
CA ILE A 24 -14.45 -20.39 0.84
C ILE A 24 -15.42 -21.03 -0.13
N LYS A 25 -16.66 -21.34 0.30
CA LYS A 25 -17.69 -21.93 -0.54
C LYS A 25 -18.03 -21.09 -1.77
N ASN A 26 -17.96 -19.79 -1.65
CA ASN A 26 -18.33 -18.85 -2.72
C ASN A 26 -17.11 -18.18 -3.38
N HIS A 27 -15.86 -18.61 -3.07
CA HIS A 27 -14.66 -17.91 -3.52
C HIS A 27 -14.63 -17.67 -5.04
N MET A 28 -15.00 -18.66 -5.87
CA MET A 28 -15.05 -18.50 -7.33
C MET A 28 -16.01 -17.39 -7.78
N LYS A 29 -17.15 -17.23 -7.11
CA LYS A 29 -18.11 -16.16 -7.42
C LYS A 29 -17.58 -14.80 -6.97
N ILE A 30 -16.92 -14.75 -5.82
CA ILE A 30 -16.28 -13.55 -5.27
C ILE A 30 -15.16 -13.10 -6.21
N GLU A 31 -14.28 -14.01 -6.62
CA GLU A 31 -13.21 -13.75 -7.57
C GLU A 31 -13.74 -13.22 -8.91
N ALA A 32 -14.74 -13.88 -9.47
CA ALA A 32 -15.35 -13.45 -10.72
C ALA A 32 -15.99 -12.06 -10.60
N TRP A 33 -16.61 -11.76 -9.46
CA TRP A 33 -17.17 -10.44 -9.18
C TRP A 33 -16.07 -9.37 -9.12
N PHE A 34 -14.99 -9.61 -8.38
CA PHE A 34 -13.85 -8.68 -8.30
C PHE A 34 -13.22 -8.44 -9.67
N ARG A 35 -12.95 -9.47 -10.47
CA ARG A 35 -12.41 -9.34 -11.81
C ARG A 35 -13.29 -8.45 -12.69
N ASN A 36 -14.62 -8.62 -12.63
CA ASN A 36 -15.56 -7.76 -13.35
C ASN A 36 -15.54 -6.30 -12.85
N GLN A 37 -15.30 -6.07 -11.56
CA GLN A 37 -15.15 -4.72 -11.03
C GLN A 37 -13.83 -4.10 -11.49
N TRP A 38 -12.72 -4.81 -11.46
CA TRP A 38 -11.41 -4.31 -11.87
C TRP A 38 -11.31 -3.97 -13.36
N VAL A 39 -12.14 -4.57 -14.21
CA VAL A 39 -12.28 -4.15 -15.62
C VAL A 39 -12.88 -2.73 -15.72
N LYS A 40 -13.80 -2.40 -14.82
CA LYS A 40 -14.46 -1.08 -14.79
C LYS A 40 -13.70 -0.05 -14.00
N TYR A 41 -13.11 -0.47 -12.90
CA TYR A 41 -12.44 0.36 -11.92
C TYR A 41 -11.06 -0.25 -11.62
N PRO A 42 -10.01 0.21 -12.28
CA PRO A 42 -8.66 -0.29 -12.06
C PRO A 42 -8.30 -0.21 -10.57
N ALA A 43 -7.80 -1.31 -10.01
CA ALA A 43 -7.35 -1.34 -8.64
C ALA A 43 -6.11 -0.45 -8.47
N PRO A 44 -5.96 0.25 -7.33
CA PRO A 44 -4.71 0.92 -7.00
C PRO A 44 -3.57 -0.11 -6.90
N PHE A 45 -2.33 0.36 -6.98
CA PHE A 45 -1.16 -0.51 -6.88
C PHE A 45 -1.21 -1.36 -5.61
N TYR A 46 -1.49 -0.73 -4.48
CA TYR A 46 -1.76 -1.38 -3.20
C TYR A 46 -2.73 -0.52 -2.37
N SER A 47 -3.40 -1.14 -1.43
CA SER A 47 -4.28 -0.45 -0.50
C SER A 47 -4.54 -1.31 0.73
N SER A 48 -4.97 -0.69 1.82
CA SER A 48 -5.54 -1.38 2.97
C SER A 48 -6.97 -0.91 3.22
N ILE A 49 -7.76 -1.79 3.80
CA ILE A 49 -9.15 -1.51 4.17
C ILE A 49 -9.38 -1.98 5.58
N ASP A 50 -9.75 -1.06 6.46
CA ASP A 50 -10.20 -1.41 7.80
C ASP A 50 -11.63 -1.94 7.76
N ILE A 51 -11.81 -3.12 8.34
CA ILE A 51 -13.11 -3.79 8.37
C ILE A 51 -13.61 -3.87 9.81
N ARG A 52 -14.81 -3.33 10.05
CA ARG A 52 -15.53 -3.53 11.30
C ARG A 52 -16.46 -4.70 11.20
N ASN A 53 -16.30 -5.64 12.14
CA ASN A 53 -17.15 -6.82 12.26
C ASN A 53 -17.88 -6.78 13.61
N SER A 54 -19.21 -6.59 13.57
CA SER A 54 -20.07 -6.59 14.76
C SER A 54 -20.67 -7.97 15.06
N GLY A 55 -20.29 -9.00 14.30
CA GLY A 55 -20.82 -10.35 14.43
C GLY A 55 -22.06 -10.61 13.55
N TYR A 56 -22.86 -9.62 13.24
CA TYR A 56 -24.03 -9.70 12.36
C TYR A 56 -23.92 -8.83 11.10
N LYS A 57 -22.96 -7.89 11.09
CA LYS A 57 -22.69 -7.01 9.97
C LYS A 57 -21.18 -6.77 9.84
N ILE A 58 -20.70 -6.81 8.61
CA ILE A 58 -19.37 -6.42 8.25
C ILE A 58 -19.46 -5.17 7.39
N ALA A 59 -18.63 -4.18 7.66
CA ALA A 59 -18.56 -2.95 6.87
C ALA A 59 -17.11 -2.49 6.74
N PRO A 60 -16.68 -2.05 5.56
CA PRO A 60 -15.46 -1.26 5.42
C PRO A 60 -15.70 0.10 6.08
N VAL A 61 -14.72 0.60 6.80
CA VAL A 61 -14.82 1.88 7.54
C VAL A 61 -13.73 2.87 7.18
N ASP A 62 -12.62 2.36 6.71
CA ASP A 62 -11.50 3.20 6.27
C ASP A 62 -10.75 2.51 5.12
N THR A 63 -10.29 3.31 4.17
CA THR A 63 -9.48 2.85 3.04
C THR A 63 -8.24 3.71 2.94
N ASN A 64 -7.06 3.09 2.97
CA ASN A 64 -5.80 3.77 2.88
C ASN A 64 -5.06 3.36 1.60
N LEU A 65 -4.63 4.35 0.79
CA LEU A 65 -3.86 4.15 -0.42
C LEU A 65 -2.35 4.08 -0.16
N PHE A 66 -1.91 4.42 1.05
CA PHE A 66 -0.53 4.31 1.53
C PHE A 66 -0.50 3.39 2.74
N PRO A 67 -0.73 2.09 2.54
CA PRO A 67 -0.98 1.17 3.64
C PRO A 67 0.23 1.00 4.54
N ALA A 68 -0.05 0.84 5.82
CA ALA A 68 0.86 0.32 6.82
C ALA A 68 0.38 -1.07 7.29
N GLY A 69 1.15 -1.73 8.15
CA GLY A 69 0.74 -3.00 8.73
C GLY A 69 1.19 -4.24 7.94
N PHE A 70 2.14 -4.11 7.02
CA PHE A 70 2.75 -5.25 6.31
C PHE A 70 3.38 -6.27 7.28
N ASN A 71 3.84 -5.81 8.45
CA ASN A 71 4.35 -6.67 9.51
C ASN A 71 3.29 -7.56 10.18
N ASN A 72 2.00 -7.30 9.94
CA ASN A 72 0.87 -8.11 10.43
C ASN A 72 0.42 -9.18 9.43
N LEU A 73 1.02 -9.23 8.25
CA LEU A 73 0.72 -10.23 7.24
C LEU A 73 1.14 -11.63 7.73
N ASP A 74 0.35 -12.63 7.38
CA ASP A 74 0.62 -14.02 7.73
C ASP A 74 1.88 -14.52 7.02
N LYS A 75 2.87 -14.93 7.80
CA LYS A 75 4.16 -15.40 7.27
C LYS A 75 4.05 -16.68 6.46
N ASP A 76 3.08 -17.52 6.76
CA ASP A 76 2.84 -18.77 6.02
C ASP A 76 2.33 -18.50 4.61
N LEU A 77 1.83 -17.29 4.33
CA LEU A 77 1.35 -16.85 3.03
C LEU A 77 2.34 -15.91 2.29
N GLU A 78 3.59 -15.81 2.74
CA GLU A 78 4.60 -14.91 2.18
C GLU A 78 4.76 -15.08 0.66
N PHE A 79 4.67 -16.31 0.15
CA PHE A 79 4.75 -16.60 -1.28
C PHE A 79 3.66 -15.92 -2.11
N LEU A 80 2.46 -15.71 -1.54
CA LEU A 80 1.38 -14.98 -2.20
C LEU A 80 1.70 -13.49 -2.30
N TYR A 81 2.30 -12.90 -1.26
CA TYR A 81 2.65 -11.48 -1.25
C TYR A 81 3.78 -11.20 -2.23
N ILE A 82 4.78 -12.08 -2.31
CA ILE A 82 5.86 -12.02 -3.29
C ILE A 82 5.28 -12.08 -4.71
N SER A 83 4.45 -13.08 -4.99
CA SER A 83 3.80 -13.23 -6.31
C SER A 83 2.92 -12.04 -6.66
N ALA A 84 2.17 -11.50 -5.70
CA ALA A 84 1.35 -10.31 -5.91
C ALA A 84 2.18 -9.07 -6.24
N ALA A 85 3.30 -8.86 -5.54
CA ALA A 85 4.22 -7.77 -5.81
C ALA A 85 4.85 -7.88 -7.21
N GLN A 86 5.33 -9.07 -7.59
CA GLN A 86 5.85 -9.33 -8.94
C GLN A 86 4.83 -8.97 -10.01
N HIS A 87 3.62 -9.51 -9.94
CA HIS A 87 2.57 -9.21 -10.92
C HIS A 87 2.19 -7.73 -10.97
N ALA A 88 2.20 -7.04 -9.82
CA ALA A 88 1.86 -5.63 -9.77
C ALA A 88 2.92 -4.78 -10.49
N PHE A 89 4.20 -5.04 -10.27
CA PHE A 89 5.29 -4.31 -10.93
C PHE A 89 5.45 -4.70 -12.40
N GLU A 90 5.35 -5.98 -12.77
CA GLU A 90 5.38 -6.45 -14.15
C GLU A 90 4.31 -5.79 -15.03
N ARG A 91 3.15 -5.49 -14.44
CA ARG A 91 2.07 -4.75 -15.14
C ARG A 91 2.41 -3.28 -15.37
N LEU A 92 3.27 -2.67 -14.55
CA LEU A 92 3.73 -1.30 -14.72
C LEU A 92 4.86 -1.23 -15.74
N SER A 93 5.89 -2.02 -15.55
CA SER A 93 7.02 -2.16 -16.45
C SER A 93 7.71 -3.51 -16.25
N PRO A 94 7.81 -4.35 -17.28
CA PRO A 94 8.46 -5.66 -17.16
C PRO A 94 9.97 -5.58 -16.94
N ASP A 95 10.60 -4.44 -17.27
CA ASP A 95 12.06 -4.24 -17.16
C ASP A 95 12.45 -3.56 -15.83
N LEU A 96 11.49 -3.32 -14.95
CA LEU A 96 11.73 -2.66 -13.67
C LEU A 96 12.52 -3.56 -12.74
N THR A 97 13.60 -3.04 -12.17
CA THR A 97 14.50 -3.76 -11.25
C THR A 97 14.77 -3.00 -9.96
N LYS A 98 14.71 -1.66 -9.99
CA LYS A 98 15.12 -0.77 -8.89
C LYS A 98 13.95 0.06 -8.39
N ILE A 99 13.65 -0.03 -7.11
CA ILE A 99 12.53 0.68 -6.50
C ILE A 99 13.04 1.55 -5.35
N LEU A 100 12.71 2.84 -5.41
CA LEU A 100 12.89 3.75 -4.30
C LEU A 100 11.58 3.87 -3.52
N ILE A 101 11.58 3.47 -2.25
CA ILE A 101 10.42 3.66 -1.36
C ILE A 101 10.57 4.99 -0.64
N ILE A 102 9.56 5.84 -0.78
CA ILE A 102 9.49 7.12 -0.06
C ILE A 102 8.48 6.98 1.06
N THR A 103 8.97 7.05 2.30
CA THR A 103 8.18 6.83 3.51
C THR A 103 7.85 8.14 4.22
N GLU A 104 6.94 8.05 5.20
CA GLU A 104 6.66 9.14 6.12
C GLU A 104 7.79 9.33 7.13
N ASN A 105 7.86 10.54 7.72
CA ASN A 105 8.86 10.92 8.72
C ASN A 105 8.57 10.37 10.13
N HIS A 106 7.96 9.21 10.26
CA HIS A 106 7.58 8.61 11.55
C HIS A 106 8.69 7.79 12.20
N THR A 107 9.93 8.32 12.28
CA THR A 107 11.10 7.62 12.81
C THR A 107 10.95 7.11 14.24
N ARG A 108 10.03 7.67 15.03
CA ARG A 108 9.80 7.24 16.42
C ARG A 108 8.75 6.14 16.56
N ASN A 109 8.04 5.81 15.48
CA ASN A 109 7.02 4.76 15.49
C ASN A 109 7.64 3.42 15.07
N LYS A 110 8.00 2.59 16.03
CA LYS A 110 8.58 1.27 15.78
C LYS A 110 7.68 0.34 14.98
N PHE A 111 6.35 0.49 15.11
CA PHE A 111 5.40 -0.34 14.35
C PHE A 111 5.41 0.06 12.87
N TYR A 112 5.51 1.35 12.59
CA TYR A 112 5.63 1.83 11.22
C TYR A 112 6.94 1.35 10.58
N GLN A 113 8.07 1.47 11.31
CA GLN A 113 9.36 0.95 10.83
C GLN A 113 9.28 -0.56 10.53
N SER A 114 8.70 -1.35 11.43
CA SER A 114 8.51 -2.79 11.21
C SER A 114 7.63 -3.09 9.97
N SER A 115 6.67 -2.22 9.69
CA SER A 115 5.84 -2.34 8.48
C SER A 115 6.66 -2.07 7.21
N VAL A 116 7.47 -1.02 7.21
CA VAL A 116 8.38 -0.70 6.09
C VAL A 116 9.38 -1.82 5.86
N ASP A 117 10.00 -2.34 6.94
CA ASP A 117 10.94 -3.46 6.86
C ASP A 117 10.29 -4.71 6.24
N ALA A 118 9.05 -5.01 6.63
CA ALA A 118 8.30 -6.13 6.05
C ALA A 118 8.00 -5.92 4.57
N LEU A 119 7.60 -4.71 4.17
CA LEU A 119 7.39 -4.35 2.76
C LEU A 119 8.69 -4.51 1.96
N CYS A 120 9.81 -3.97 2.45
CA CYS A 120 11.13 -4.11 1.82
C CYS A 120 11.52 -5.58 1.65
N ASN A 121 11.29 -6.41 2.68
CA ASN A 121 11.57 -7.84 2.61
C ASN A 121 10.74 -8.55 1.51
N ILE A 122 9.44 -8.24 1.40
CA ILE A 122 8.58 -8.79 0.34
C ILE A 122 9.12 -8.37 -1.04
N LEU A 123 9.41 -7.10 -1.24
CA LEU A 123 9.86 -6.57 -2.52
C LEU A 123 11.26 -7.12 -2.91
N SER A 124 12.18 -7.20 -1.96
CA SER A 124 13.51 -7.79 -2.20
C SER A 124 13.42 -9.27 -2.57
N LYS A 125 12.55 -10.04 -1.89
CA LYS A 125 12.28 -11.44 -2.24
C LYS A 125 11.56 -11.59 -3.58
N SER A 126 10.87 -10.53 -4.04
CA SER A 126 10.27 -10.49 -5.37
C SER A 126 11.28 -10.22 -6.50
N GLY A 127 12.55 -9.98 -6.15
CA GLY A 127 13.64 -9.79 -7.10
C GLY A 127 14.02 -8.34 -7.35
N TYR A 128 13.49 -7.38 -6.59
CA TYR A 128 13.79 -5.95 -6.75
C TYR A 128 14.93 -5.49 -5.85
N GLU A 129 15.76 -4.58 -6.36
CA GLU A 129 16.72 -3.80 -5.57
C GLU A 129 15.99 -2.62 -4.94
N ILE A 130 16.06 -2.49 -3.61
CA ILE A 130 15.23 -1.55 -2.84
C ILE A 130 16.13 -0.58 -2.08
N GLU A 131 15.83 0.70 -2.22
CA GLU A 131 16.29 1.77 -1.33
C GLU A 131 15.09 2.46 -0.67
N VAL A 132 15.30 2.96 0.54
CA VAL A 132 14.27 3.61 1.34
C VAL A 132 14.74 5.00 1.76
N THR A 133 13.87 5.97 1.61
CA THR A 133 14.17 7.34 2.03
C THR A 133 12.91 8.06 2.50
N THR A 134 13.09 9.25 3.04
CA THR A 134 12.03 10.21 3.37
C THR A 134 12.20 11.48 2.54
N LEU A 135 11.12 12.22 2.33
CA LEU A 135 11.16 13.47 1.58
C LEU A 135 11.88 14.59 2.33
N HIS A 136 11.73 14.63 3.66
CA HIS A 136 12.31 15.64 4.50
C HIS A 136 13.64 15.19 5.10
N ASN A 137 14.55 16.11 5.32
CA ASN A 137 15.75 15.84 6.10
C ASN A 137 15.36 15.76 7.59
N MET A 138 15.63 14.61 8.21
CA MET A 138 15.29 14.36 9.61
C MET A 138 16.25 15.02 10.60
N ASP A 139 17.44 15.40 10.13
CA ASP A 139 18.53 15.91 10.97
C ASP A 139 18.67 17.44 10.87
N THR A 140 18.03 18.05 9.91
CA THR A 140 18.07 19.51 9.66
C THR A 140 16.66 20.04 9.41
N ASP A 141 16.46 21.36 9.58
CA ASP A 141 15.21 22.05 9.23
C ASP A 141 15.04 22.25 7.70
N GLU A 142 15.79 21.53 6.87
CA GLU A 142 15.65 21.57 5.42
C GLU A 142 14.39 20.86 4.97
N GLU A 143 13.60 21.52 4.13
CA GLU A 143 12.33 20.99 3.62
C GLU A 143 12.50 19.74 2.77
N ILE A 144 13.65 19.53 2.15
CA ILE A 144 13.92 18.42 1.24
C ILE A 144 15.17 17.66 1.69
N ASN A 145 15.10 16.34 1.65
CA ASN A 145 16.23 15.46 1.93
C ASN A 145 17.35 15.70 0.90
N PRO A 146 18.55 16.16 1.32
CA PRO A 146 19.65 16.50 0.41
C PRO A 146 20.21 15.31 -0.37
N ALA A 147 19.92 14.09 0.06
CA ALA A 147 20.27 12.86 -0.66
C ALA A 147 19.40 12.62 -1.90
N LEU A 148 18.26 13.34 -2.01
CA LEU A 148 17.42 13.35 -3.21
C LEU A 148 17.89 14.44 -4.15
N SER A 149 18.10 14.10 -5.41
CA SER A 149 18.53 15.03 -6.45
C SER A 149 18.00 14.63 -7.81
N HIS A 150 18.10 15.53 -8.80
CA HIS A 150 17.78 15.23 -10.19
C HIS A 150 19.06 15.25 -11.06
N ASP A 151 19.06 14.36 -12.06
CA ASP A 151 19.99 14.41 -13.18
C ASP A 151 19.14 14.49 -14.47
N GLY A 152 18.95 15.72 -14.94
CA GLY A 152 17.90 16.01 -15.92
C GLY A 152 16.53 15.75 -15.30
N ASP A 153 15.74 14.85 -15.92
CA ASP A 153 14.40 14.48 -15.47
C ASP A 153 14.39 13.24 -14.55
N ILE A 154 15.56 12.66 -14.24
CA ILE A 154 15.65 11.43 -13.45
C ILE A 154 15.87 11.76 -11.99
N LEU A 155 14.96 11.34 -11.11
CA LEU A 155 15.15 11.42 -9.67
C LEU A 155 16.15 10.36 -9.21
N LYS A 156 17.09 10.77 -8.36
CA LYS A 156 18.10 9.91 -7.74
C LYS A 156 18.06 10.02 -6.22
N TYR A 157 18.44 8.95 -5.58
CA TYR A 157 18.74 8.94 -4.15
C TYR A 157 20.20 8.57 -3.96
N ASN A 158 21.08 9.55 -3.63
CA ASN A 158 22.52 9.41 -3.69
C ASN A 158 22.98 8.92 -5.08
N ASN A 159 23.59 7.71 -5.13
CA ASN A 159 24.01 7.06 -6.38
C ASN A 159 22.97 6.07 -6.92
N PHE A 160 21.84 5.90 -6.25
CA PHE A 160 20.77 5.01 -6.66
C PHE A 160 19.84 5.70 -7.64
N VAL A 161 19.71 5.12 -8.82
CA VAL A 161 18.80 5.58 -9.89
C VAL A 161 17.65 4.59 -9.94
N PRO A 162 16.46 4.94 -9.42
CA PRO A 162 15.32 4.03 -9.42
C PRO A 162 14.63 3.96 -10.77
N ASP A 163 14.10 2.79 -11.11
CA ASP A 163 13.18 2.61 -12.25
C ASP A 163 11.75 2.98 -11.87
N ALA A 164 11.43 2.89 -10.58
CA ALA A 164 10.14 3.29 -10.02
C ALA A 164 10.24 3.85 -8.62
N ILE A 165 9.28 4.70 -8.27
CA ILE A 165 9.12 5.24 -6.92
C ILE A 165 7.82 4.66 -6.33
N LEU A 166 7.94 4.05 -5.16
CA LEU A 166 6.81 3.59 -4.38
C LEU A 166 6.56 4.56 -3.23
N LEU A 167 5.49 5.35 -3.34
CA LEU A 167 5.11 6.24 -2.26
C LEU A 167 4.43 5.46 -1.13
N ASN A 168 4.99 5.55 0.06
CA ASN A 168 4.34 5.14 1.31
C ASN A 168 4.21 6.35 2.24
N ASN A 169 3.73 7.45 1.65
CA ASN A 169 3.52 8.76 2.28
C ASN A 169 2.29 9.38 1.64
N ASP A 170 1.35 9.82 2.45
CA ASP A 170 0.05 10.33 1.98
C ASP A 170 0.14 11.72 1.32
N LEU A 171 1.30 12.38 1.41
CA LEU A 171 1.54 13.72 0.86
C LEU A 171 0.49 14.75 1.30
N SER A 172 -0.08 14.59 2.49
CA SER A 172 -1.15 15.46 3.02
C SER A 172 -0.74 16.93 3.13
N ALA A 173 0.57 17.20 3.22
CA ALA A 173 1.14 18.55 3.19
C ALA A 173 1.33 19.12 1.77
N GLY A 174 0.97 18.38 0.73
CA GLY A 174 1.18 18.72 -0.67
C GLY A 174 2.29 17.89 -1.32
N VAL A 175 2.35 17.94 -2.66
CA VAL A 175 3.39 17.24 -3.42
C VAL A 175 4.65 18.10 -3.46
N PRO A 176 5.77 17.65 -2.89
CA PRO A 176 7.03 18.39 -2.95
C PRO A 176 7.51 18.58 -4.39
N SER A 177 8.12 19.74 -4.66
CA SER A 177 8.62 20.11 -6.00
C SER A 177 9.60 19.09 -6.58
N ILE A 178 10.35 18.41 -5.72
CA ILE A 178 11.30 17.36 -6.14
C ILE A 178 10.62 16.16 -6.81
N LEU A 179 9.34 15.92 -6.55
CA LEU A 179 8.58 14.88 -7.20
C LEU A 179 7.91 15.35 -8.51
N ASN A 180 7.83 16.66 -8.75
CA ASN A 180 7.15 17.22 -9.92
C ASN A 180 8.01 17.24 -11.20
N ASN A 181 9.33 17.20 -11.07
CA ASN A 181 10.26 17.37 -12.19
C ASN A 181 10.96 16.07 -12.61
N GLY A 182 10.73 14.97 -11.93
CA GLY A 182 11.32 13.68 -12.26
C GLY A 182 10.37 12.80 -13.05
N TYR A 183 10.87 12.07 -14.03
CA TYR A 183 10.16 10.94 -14.61
C TYR A 183 9.94 9.88 -13.51
N ILE A 184 8.91 10.11 -12.79
CA ILE A 184 8.07 9.04 -12.35
C ILE A 184 7.21 8.81 -13.58
N ASN A 185 7.22 7.60 -14.11
CA ASN A 185 6.41 7.26 -15.25
C ASN A 185 5.06 7.97 -15.10
N HIS A 186 4.80 8.98 -15.92
CA HIS A 186 3.75 10.00 -15.73
C HIS A 186 2.35 9.39 -15.50
N GLU A 187 2.17 8.13 -15.88
CA GLU A 187 0.95 7.37 -15.64
C GLU A 187 0.75 6.94 -14.19
N SER A 188 1.80 6.70 -13.39
CA SER A 188 1.59 6.13 -12.05
C SER A 188 1.27 7.16 -10.97
N ILE A 189 1.88 8.34 -10.96
CA ILE A 189 1.58 9.37 -9.94
C ILE A 189 0.48 10.32 -10.41
N SER A 190 0.51 10.81 -11.64
CA SER A 190 -0.56 11.65 -12.18
C SER A 190 -1.90 10.90 -12.18
N ASN A 191 -1.91 9.62 -12.53
CA ASN A 191 -3.11 8.78 -12.47
C ASN A 191 -3.57 8.49 -11.03
N ILE A 192 -2.67 8.39 -10.07
CA ILE A 192 -3.03 8.23 -8.65
C ILE A 192 -3.57 9.56 -8.11
N LEU A 193 -2.88 10.66 -8.37
CA LEU A 193 -3.32 12.00 -7.92
C LEU A 193 -4.59 12.48 -8.62
N GLU A 194 -4.74 12.30 -9.94
CA GLU A 194 -5.99 12.61 -10.63
C GLU A 194 -7.15 11.73 -10.15
N LYS A 195 -6.92 10.45 -9.90
CA LYS A 195 -7.97 9.57 -9.37
C LYS A 195 -8.31 9.89 -7.93
N LEU A 196 -7.36 10.31 -7.09
CA LEU A 196 -7.62 10.78 -5.73
C LEU A 196 -8.44 12.08 -5.74
N LEU A 197 -8.15 13.02 -6.64
CA LEU A 197 -8.88 14.28 -6.79
C LEU A 197 -10.29 14.07 -7.35
N THR A 198 -10.50 13.08 -8.21
CA THR A 198 -11.83 12.76 -8.79
C THR A 198 -12.70 11.90 -7.88
N MET A 199 -12.14 11.23 -6.87
CA MET A 199 -12.91 10.47 -5.87
C MET A 199 -13.34 11.30 -4.65
N SER A 200 -12.87 12.55 -4.54
CA SER A 200 -13.24 13.49 -3.45
C SER A 200 -14.36 14.46 -3.84
N LEU A 201 -15.03 14.29 -4.96
CA LEU A 201 -16.23 14.98 -5.42
C LEU A 201 -17.40 14.00 -5.52
#